data_fd1442f504207a0a8545c84371675ee4
#
_entry.id   fd1442f504207a0a8545c84371675ee4
#
_cell.length_a   1.000
_cell.length_b   1.000
_cell.length_c   1.000
_cell.angle_alpha   90.00
_cell.angle_beta   90.00
_cell.angle_gamma   90.00
#
_symmetry.space_group_name_H-M   'P 1'
#
loop_
_entity.id
_entity.type
_entity.pdbx_description
1 polymer ?
#
loop_
_entity_poly.entity_id
_entity_poly.type
_entity_poly.pdbx_seq_one_letter_code
_entity_poly.pdbx_strand_id
1 'polypeptide(L)'
;DGQDVLAALQAKGYAYASTPEEFYATDSTPVIGLFADKYMESAAKRGEDYLERATEHTLSLLARNRKGFFAMIEGSQIDGAGHGNNTKKLLGEMRDFDRAVNKAFDFADKNPGTLVIVTADHETGGLTVVSNDRDFTAAESGIEYKYSTTSHSGTPVILYAYGAGAYNFSGVIENTEVFRLIKALLIDQQK
;
A
#
# COMPACT_ATOMS: atom_id res chain seq x y z
N ASP A 1 -20.33 20.59 7.15
CA ASP A 1 -20.04 21.84 7.87
C ASP A 1 -19.97 23.07 6.97
N GLY A 2 -20.10 22.90 5.65
CA GLY A 2 -20.15 23.99 4.66
C GLY A 2 -18.77 24.64 4.35
N GLN A 3 -17.66 24.06 4.84
CA GLN A 3 -16.32 24.54 4.52
C GLN A 3 -15.81 23.84 3.26
N ASP A 4 -15.33 24.62 2.29
CA ASP A 4 -14.61 24.11 1.13
C ASP A 4 -13.13 23.93 1.48
N VAL A 5 -12.81 22.71 1.95
CA VAL A 5 -11.45 22.36 2.36
C VAL A 5 -10.48 22.36 1.18
N LEU A 6 -10.95 21.97 -0.02
CA LEU A 6 -10.11 21.96 -1.22
C LEU A 6 -9.70 23.39 -1.60
N ALA A 7 -10.67 24.32 -1.67
CA ALA A 7 -10.36 25.72 -1.93
C ALA A 7 -9.40 26.33 -0.88
N ALA A 8 -9.59 25.97 0.39
CA ALA A 8 -8.70 26.41 1.46
C ALA A 8 -7.26 25.90 1.32
N LEU A 9 -7.08 24.67 0.84
CA LEU A 9 -5.75 24.08 0.59
C LEU A 9 -5.11 24.68 -0.67
N GLN A 10 -5.89 24.89 -1.73
CA GLN A 10 -5.40 25.59 -2.94
C GLN A 10 -4.92 27.02 -2.61
N ALA A 11 -5.65 27.73 -1.75
CA ALA A 11 -5.24 29.07 -1.27
C ALA A 11 -3.92 29.03 -0.47
N LYS A 12 -3.54 27.89 0.08
CA LYS A 12 -2.24 27.65 0.74
C LYS A 12 -1.15 27.15 -0.23
N GLY A 13 -1.41 27.14 -1.53
CA GLY A 13 -0.43 26.76 -2.54
C GLY A 13 -0.40 25.27 -2.89
N TYR A 14 -1.39 24.49 -2.45
CA TYR A 14 -1.51 23.11 -2.91
C TYR A 14 -1.97 23.05 -4.36
N ALA A 15 -1.26 22.32 -5.20
CA ALA A 15 -1.75 21.94 -6.51
C ALA A 15 -2.90 20.92 -6.38
N TYR A 16 -3.83 20.94 -7.31
CA TYR A 16 -4.94 19.98 -7.33
C TYR A 16 -4.97 19.23 -8.65
N ALA A 17 -5.13 17.92 -8.56
CA ALA A 17 -5.36 17.03 -9.69
C ALA A 17 -6.69 16.30 -9.50
N SER A 18 -7.57 16.39 -10.48
CA SER A 18 -8.89 15.75 -10.49
C SER A 18 -8.88 14.38 -11.16
N THR A 19 -7.81 14.09 -11.89
CA THR A 19 -7.59 12.81 -12.58
C THR A 19 -6.19 12.27 -12.31
N PRO A 20 -5.98 10.94 -12.44
CA PRO A 20 -4.66 10.36 -12.37
C PRO A 20 -3.67 10.97 -13.39
N GLU A 21 -4.13 11.26 -14.60
CA GLU A 21 -3.31 11.84 -15.67
C GLU A 21 -2.81 13.24 -15.31
N GLU A 22 -3.67 14.08 -14.71
CA GLU A 22 -3.27 15.38 -14.18
C GLU A 22 -2.25 15.23 -13.05
N PHE A 23 -2.44 14.25 -12.17
CA PHE A 23 -1.49 13.96 -11.11
C PHE A 23 -0.11 13.52 -11.67
N TYR A 24 -0.10 12.63 -12.67
CA TYR A 24 1.15 12.17 -13.28
C TYR A 24 1.86 13.27 -14.09
N ALA A 25 1.12 14.27 -14.55
CA ALA A 25 1.67 15.40 -15.28
C ALA A 25 2.20 16.53 -14.37
N THR A 26 1.88 16.52 -13.06
CA THR A 26 2.30 17.59 -12.15
C THR A 26 3.70 17.36 -11.60
N ASP A 27 4.48 18.43 -11.53
CA ASP A 27 5.76 18.49 -10.82
C ASP A 27 5.65 19.26 -9.49
N SER A 28 4.46 19.70 -9.14
CA SER A 28 4.20 20.53 -7.97
C SER A 28 4.12 19.72 -6.68
N THR A 29 4.67 20.28 -5.61
CA THR A 29 4.49 19.82 -4.22
C THR A 29 4.29 21.04 -3.33
N PRO A 30 3.33 21.03 -2.40
CA PRO A 30 2.39 19.96 -2.13
C PRO A 30 1.30 19.82 -3.20
N VAL A 31 0.80 18.61 -3.40
CA VAL A 31 -0.28 18.28 -4.35
C VAL A 31 -1.36 17.44 -3.67
N ILE A 32 -2.61 17.64 -4.09
CA ILE A 32 -3.78 16.84 -3.70
C ILE A 32 -4.35 16.21 -4.95
N GLY A 33 -4.53 14.90 -4.95
CA GLY A 33 -5.25 14.17 -5.98
C GLY A 33 -6.56 13.60 -5.42
N LEU A 34 -7.70 13.90 -6.03
CA LEU A 34 -9.01 13.35 -5.67
C LEU A 34 -9.65 12.81 -6.95
N PHE A 35 -9.61 11.50 -7.13
CA PHE A 35 -9.95 10.84 -8.41
C PHE A 35 -11.26 10.06 -8.36
N ALA A 36 -11.94 10.02 -7.22
CA ALA A 36 -13.24 9.38 -7.05
C ALA A 36 -13.95 9.94 -5.82
N ASP A 37 -15.28 9.86 -5.81
CA ASP A 37 -16.11 10.36 -4.70
C ASP A 37 -15.91 9.56 -3.39
N LYS A 38 -15.60 8.28 -3.49
CA LYS A 38 -15.36 7.37 -2.35
C LYS A 38 -14.15 6.48 -2.58
N TYR A 39 -14.27 5.55 -3.51
CA TYR A 39 -13.25 4.54 -3.82
C TYR A 39 -12.95 4.57 -5.31
N MET A 40 -11.69 4.38 -5.65
CA MET A 40 -11.32 4.09 -7.03
C MET A 40 -11.99 2.79 -7.49
N GLU A 41 -12.28 2.67 -8.78
CA GLU A 41 -12.73 1.41 -9.36
C GLU A 41 -11.71 0.29 -9.09
N SER A 42 -12.16 -0.97 -9.22
CA SER A 42 -11.26 -2.11 -9.06
C SER A 42 -10.11 -2.09 -10.07
N ALA A 43 -8.98 -2.73 -9.75
CA ALA A 43 -7.81 -2.81 -10.61
C ALA A 43 -8.16 -3.24 -12.05
N ALA A 44 -9.09 -4.18 -12.20
CA ALA A 44 -9.57 -4.64 -13.50
C ALA A 44 -10.28 -3.55 -14.34
N LYS A 45 -10.75 -2.46 -13.72
CA LYS A 45 -11.45 -1.36 -14.39
C LYS A 45 -10.62 -0.08 -14.47
N ARG A 46 -9.89 0.27 -13.39
CA ARG A 46 -9.07 1.50 -13.37
C ARG A 46 -7.74 1.36 -14.11
N GLY A 47 -7.38 0.17 -14.56
CA GLY A 47 -6.05 -0.19 -15.06
C GLY A 47 -5.21 -0.86 -13.97
N GLU A 48 -4.57 -1.95 -14.36
CA GLU A 48 -3.77 -2.77 -13.44
C GLU A 48 -2.41 -2.17 -13.09
N ASP A 49 -2.05 -1.02 -13.65
CA ASP A 49 -0.80 -0.27 -13.38
C ASP A 49 -1.03 1.02 -12.59
N TYR A 50 -2.27 1.27 -12.13
CA TYR A 50 -2.62 2.52 -11.47
C TYR A 50 -1.77 2.78 -10.22
N LEU A 51 -1.76 1.82 -9.28
CA LEU A 51 -1.03 1.99 -8.01
C LEU A 51 0.49 1.99 -8.23
N GLU A 52 0.97 1.20 -9.17
CA GLU A 52 2.36 1.21 -9.62
C GLU A 52 2.81 2.59 -10.06
N ARG A 53 2.08 3.21 -11.00
CA ARG A 53 2.39 4.54 -11.55
C ARG A 53 2.25 5.63 -10.49
N ALA A 54 1.20 5.57 -9.67
CA ALA A 54 0.99 6.51 -8.58
C ALA A 54 2.13 6.45 -7.55
N THR A 55 2.60 5.24 -7.22
CA THR A 55 3.74 5.02 -6.33
C THR A 55 5.02 5.63 -6.92
N GLU A 56 5.36 5.28 -8.16
CA GLU A 56 6.57 5.77 -8.82
C GLU A 56 6.59 7.31 -8.88
N HIS A 57 5.47 7.91 -9.29
CA HIS A 57 5.35 9.37 -9.38
C HIS A 57 5.45 10.02 -7.99
N THR A 58 4.74 9.50 -6.98
CA THR A 58 4.79 10.01 -5.60
C THR A 58 6.20 9.96 -5.05
N LEU A 59 6.91 8.85 -5.20
CA LEU A 59 8.30 8.71 -4.74
C LEU A 59 9.21 9.72 -5.44
N SER A 60 9.03 9.96 -6.74
CA SER A 60 9.82 10.94 -7.50
C SER A 60 9.60 12.37 -7.01
N LEU A 61 8.38 12.74 -6.63
CA LEU A 61 8.07 14.05 -6.06
C LEU A 61 8.66 14.21 -4.65
N LEU A 62 8.47 13.22 -3.78
CA LEU A 62 8.90 13.28 -2.38
C LEU A 62 10.42 13.22 -2.24
N ALA A 63 11.13 12.54 -3.12
CA ALA A 63 12.59 12.44 -3.14
C ALA A 63 13.29 13.79 -3.35
N ARG A 64 12.58 14.81 -3.83
CA ARG A 64 13.11 16.18 -3.96
C ARG A 64 13.37 16.85 -2.61
N ASN A 65 12.75 16.36 -1.54
CA ASN A 65 13.00 16.83 -0.19
C ASN A 65 14.27 16.20 0.38
N ARG A 66 15.37 16.99 0.40
CA ARG A 66 16.66 16.52 0.92
C ARG A 66 16.70 16.20 2.41
N LYS A 67 15.66 16.55 3.16
CA LYS A 67 15.51 16.17 4.58
C LYS A 67 14.87 14.78 4.74
N GLY A 68 14.51 14.12 3.65
CA GLY A 68 13.82 12.86 3.63
C GLY A 68 12.29 13.02 3.64
N PHE A 69 11.60 11.90 3.62
CA PHE A 69 10.14 11.85 3.61
C PHE A 69 9.63 10.56 4.27
N PHE A 70 8.36 10.56 4.60
CA PHE A 70 7.58 9.38 4.90
C PHE A 70 6.45 9.26 3.87
N ALA A 71 6.24 8.08 3.32
CA ALA A 71 5.12 7.80 2.43
C ALA A 71 4.36 6.58 2.95
N MET A 72 3.03 6.67 2.96
CA MET A 72 2.13 5.55 3.17
C MET A 72 1.35 5.32 1.88
N ILE A 73 1.41 4.11 1.36
CA ILE A 73 0.79 3.71 0.09
C ILE A 73 -0.11 2.52 0.38
N GLU A 74 -1.37 2.62 0.00
CA GLU A 74 -2.40 1.66 0.41
C GLU A 74 -3.01 0.94 -0.79
N GLY A 75 -3.01 -0.40 -0.72
CA GLY A 75 -3.80 -1.27 -1.58
C GLY A 75 -5.22 -1.47 -1.04
N SER A 76 -5.98 -0.40 -0.82
CA SER A 76 -7.23 -0.37 -0.04
C SER A 76 -8.34 -1.32 -0.53
N GLN A 77 -8.37 -1.64 -1.82
CA GLN A 77 -9.42 -2.49 -2.39
C GLN A 77 -9.19 -4.00 -2.14
N ILE A 78 -8.02 -4.38 -1.59
CA ILE A 78 -7.72 -5.75 -1.15
C ILE A 78 -8.70 -6.13 -0.02
N ASP A 79 -8.86 -5.26 0.97
CA ASP A 79 -9.80 -5.42 2.08
C ASP A 79 -11.25 -5.57 1.57
N GLY A 80 -11.71 -4.67 0.70
CA GLY A 80 -13.04 -4.75 0.12
C GLY A 80 -13.29 -6.03 -0.69
N ALA A 81 -12.25 -6.61 -1.28
CA ALA A 81 -12.34 -7.90 -1.96
C ALA A 81 -12.43 -9.06 -0.95
N GLY A 82 -11.70 -8.98 0.17
CA GLY A 82 -11.78 -9.90 1.30
C GLY A 82 -13.17 -9.92 1.93
N HIS A 83 -13.74 -8.77 2.24
CA HIS A 83 -15.12 -8.64 2.74
C HIS A 83 -16.17 -9.27 1.81
N GLY A 84 -15.94 -9.17 0.50
CA GLY A 84 -16.80 -9.76 -0.52
C GLY A 84 -16.51 -11.25 -0.80
N ASN A 85 -15.53 -11.87 -0.14
CA ASN A 85 -15.04 -13.22 -0.45
C ASN A 85 -14.80 -13.41 -1.97
N ASN A 86 -14.34 -12.36 -2.62
CA ASN A 86 -14.16 -12.29 -4.08
C ASN A 86 -12.70 -12.49 -4.48
N THR A 87 -12.31 -13.75 -4.60
CA THR A 87 -10.92 -14.13 -4.92
C THR A 87 -10.42 -13.53 -6.24
N LYS A 88 -11.27 -13.46 -7.27
CA LYS A 88 -10.87 -12.87 -8.56
C LYS A 88 -10.51 -11.39 -8.41
N LYS A 89 -11.33 -10.61 -7.68
CA LYS A 89 -11.04 -9.22 -7.37
C LYS A 89 -9.81 -9.12 -6.49
N LEU A 90 -9.72 -9.94 -5.42
CA LEU A 90 -8.59 -9.97 -4.49
C LEU A 90 -7.24 -10.16 -5.22
N LEU A 91 -7.17 -11.14 -6.13
CA LEU A 91 -5.95 -11.39 -6.91
C LEU A 91 -5.59 -10.23 -7.85
N GLY A 92 -6.58 -9.54 -8.40
CA GLY A 92 -6.35 -8.35 -9.23
C GLY A 92 -5.76 -7.19 -8.42
N GLU A 93 -6.34 -6.91 -7.24
CA GLU A 93 -5.85 -5.87 -6.33
C GLU A 93 -4.46 -6.20 -5.76
N MET A 94 -4.23 -7.47 -5.40
CA MET A 94 -2.91 -7.93 -4.93
C MET A 94 -1.83 -7.78 -5.99
N ARG A 95 -2.13 -8.05 -7.27
CA ARG A 95 -1.16 -7.86 -8.36
C ARG A 95 -0.83 -6.39 -8.60
N ASP A 96 -1.82 -5.50 -8.49
CA ASP A 96 -1.59 -4.06 -8.59
C ASP A 96 -0.71 -3.57 -7.42
N PHE A 97 -1.00 -4.04 -6.21
CA PHE A 97 -0.20 -3.73 -5.02
C PHE A 97 1.24 -4.30 -5.13
N ASP A 98 1.41 -5.53 -5.57
CA ASP A 98 2.72 -6.16 -5.79
C ASP A 98 3.60 -5.35 -6.75
N ARG A 99 3.02 -4.82 -7.84
CA ARG A 99 3.73 -3.93 -8.75
C ARG A 99 4.16 -2.62 -8.07
N ALA A 100 3.30 -2.04 -7.23
CA ALA A 100 3.65 -0.85 -6.46
C ALA A 100 4.78 -1.12 -5.46
N VAL A 101 4.77 -2.28 -4.79
CA VAL A 101 5.85 -2.74 -3.91
C VAL A 101 7.17 -2.86 -4.68
N ASN A 102 7.15 -3.42 -5.88
CA ASN A 102 8.35 -3.50 -6.73
C ASN A 102 8.92 -2.11 -7.05
N LYS A 103 8.07 -1.11 -7.33
CA LYS A 103 8.55 0.28 -7.51
C LYS A 103 9.19 0.86 -6.24
N ALA A 104 8.66 0.52 -5.07
CA ALA A 104 9.28 0.95 -3.81
C ALA A 104 10.65 0.27 -3.59
N PHE A 105 10.80 -1.00 -3.94
CA PHE A 105 12.09 -1.69 -3.88
C PHE A 105 13.09 -1.12 -4.89
N ASP A 106 12.69 -0.91 -6.14
CA ASP A 106 13.52 -0.28 -7.17
C ASP A 106 13.99 1.12 -6.74
N PHE A 107 13.12 1.86 -6.04
CA PHE A 107 13.48 3.17 -5.48
C PHE A 107 14.51 3.02 -4.35
N ALA A 108 14.31 2.08 -3.43
CA ALA A 108 15.22 1.85 -2.31
C ALA A 108 16.63 1.42 -2.79
N ASP A 109 16.71 0.59 -3.81
CA ASP A 109 17.98 0.15 -4.41
C ASP A 109 18.78 1.33 -5.01
N LYS A 110 18.07 2.30 -5.59
CA LYS A 110 18.69 3.50 -6.19
C LYS A 110 18.96 4.62 -5.20
N ASN A 111 18.32 4.57 -4.01
CA ASN A 111 18.38 5.61 -2.99
C ASN A 111 18.79 5.00 -1.64
N PRO A 112 20.08 4.78 -1.38
CA PRO A 112 20.57 4.27 -0.10
C PRO A 112 20.06 5.11 1.07
N GLY A 113 19.66 4.44 2.15
CA GLY A 113 19.01 5.10 3.30
C GLY A 113 17.49 4.99 3.27
N THR A 114 16.89 4.42 2.23
CA THR A 114 15.45 4.13 2.18
C THR A 114 15.13 2.83 2.91
N LEU A 115 14.08 2.87 3.71
CA LEU A 115 13.43 1.71 4.32
C LEU A 115 12.08 1.49 3.67
N VAL A 116 11.80 0.29 3.21
CA VAL A 116 10.47 -0.14 2.72
C VAL A 116 9.90 -1.14 3.72
N ILE A 117 8.68 -0.89 4.17
CA ILE A 117 7.89 -1.80 5.01
C ILE A 117 6.63 -2.16 4.25
N VAL A 118 6.35 -3.46 4.17
CA VAL A 118 5.11 -3.98 3.56
C VAL A 118 4.37 -4.80 4.59
N THR A 119 3.15 -4.40 4.92
CA THR A 119 2.31 -5.08 5.91
C THR A 119 0.85 -4.80 5.65
N ALA A 120 -0.02 -5.38 6.43
CA ALA A 120 -1.44 -5.02 6.52
C ALA A 120 -1.75 -4.53 7.94
N ASP A 121 -2.85 -3.82 8.10
CA ASP A 121 -3.40 -3.42 9.41
C ASP A 121 -4.17 -4.58 10.07
N HIS A 122 -4.78 -5.47 9.28
CA HIS A 122 -5.45 -6.71 9.70
C HIS A 122 -5.61 -7.70 8.54
N GLU A 123 -6.07 -8.88 8.85
CA GLU A 123 -6.55 -9.88 7.90
C GLU A 123 -8.05 -9.70 7.67
N THR A 124 -8.54 -9.99 6.44
CA THR A 124 -9.95 -9.89 6.06
C THR A 124 -10.40 -11.10 5.26
N GLY A 125 -11.54 -11.69 5.68
CA GLY A 125 -12.18 -12.84 5.01
C GLY A 125 -11.80 -14.18 5.60
N GLY A 126 -10.73 -14.30 6.37
CA GLY A 126 -10.23 -15.57 6.88
C GLY A 126 -9.88 -16.54 5.74
N LEU A 127 -9.22 -16.02 4.69
CA LEU A 127 -8.85 -16.78 3.50
C LEU A 127 -7.82 -17.86 3.86
N THR A 128 -8.16 -19.10 3.55
CA THR A 128 -7.28 -20.25 3.76
C THR A 128 -7.11 -21.02 2.46
N VAL A 129 -5.87 -21.31 2.11
CA VAL A 129 -5.54 -22.28 1.06
C VAL A 129 -5.54 -23.66 1.71
N VAL A 130 -6.38 -24.55 1.21
CA VAL A 130 -6.50 -25.91 1.73
C VAL A 130 -5.75 -26.87 0.82
N SER A 131 -5.11 -27.89 1.43
CA SER A 131 -4.56 -29.02 0.72
C SER A 131 -5.45 -30.24 0.97
N ASN A 132 -5.84 -30.89 -0.11
CA ASN A 132 -6.57 -32.15 -0.03
C ASN A 132 -5.64 -33.35 -0.08
N ASP A 133 -4.36 -33.13 -0.40
CA ASP A 133 -3.34 -34.15 -0.57
C ASP A 133 -2.25 -34.05 0.52
N ARG A 134 -1.69 -35.19 0.89
CA ARG A 134 -0.65 -35.27 1.93
C ARG A 134 0.69 -34.68 1.50
N ASP A 135 0.92 -34.56 0.22
CA ASP A 135 2.16 -34.05 -0.38
C ASP A 135 2.10 -32.56 -0.75
N PHE A 136 0.97 -31.89 -0.45
CA PHE A 136 0.76 -30.46 -0.74
C PHE A 136 0.95 -30.06 -2.21
N THR A 137 0.81 -31.02 -3.14
CA THR A 137 0.80 -30.70 -4.57
C THR A 137 -0.49 -29.98 -4.93
N ALA A 138 -0.42 -29.07 -5.89
CA ALA A 138 -1.62 -28.47 -6.45
C ALA A 138 -2.41 -29.56 -7.18
N ALA A 139 -3.69 -29.71 -6.83
CA ALA A 139 -4.58 -30.60 -7.56
C ALA A 139 -4.66 -30.20 -9.03
N GLU A 140 -4.92 -31.12 -9.97
CA GLU A 140 -5.14 -30.82 -11.37
C GLU A 140 -6.23 -29.76 -11.59
N SER A 141 -7.20 -29.67 -10.69
CA SER A 141 -8.26 -28.65 -10.63
C SER A 141 -7.78 -27.26 -10.21
N GLY A 142 -6.51 -27.08 -9.81
CA GLY A 142 -5.94 -25.84 -9.29
C GLY A 142 -5.91 -25.77 -7.77
N ILE A 143 -5.73 -24.56 -7.23
CA ILE A 143 -5.63 -24.30 -5.79
C ILE A 143 -7.04 -24.20 -5.20
N GLU A 144 -7.35 -25.04 -4.21
CA GLU A 144 -8.57 -24.93 -3.41
C GLU A 144 -8.38 -23.90 -2.30
N TYR A 145 -9.40 -23.06 -2.07
CA TYR A 145 -9.39 -22.05 -1.03
C TYR A 145 -10.75 -21.92 -0.37
N LYS A 146 -10.78 -21.42 0.86
CA LYS A 146 -12.01 -21.18 1.63
C LYS A 146 -11.91 -19.87 2.38
N TYR A 147 -13.04 -19.20 2.51
CA TYR A 147 -13.22 -18.06 3.40
C TYR A 147 -14.00 -18.49 4.63
N SER A 148 -13.61 -18.02 5.80
CA SER A 148 -14.29 -18.35 7.06
C SER A 148 -15.21 -17.24 7.54
N THR A 149 -15.08 -16.02 7.02
CA THR A 149 -15.87 -14.86 7.42
C THR A 149 -16.00 -13.86 6.26
N THR A 150 -16.87 -12.89 6.40
CA THR A 150 -16.94 -11.65 5.59
C THR A 150 -16.46 -10.44 6.37
N SER A 151 -15.81 -10.65 7.50
CA SER A 151 -15.27 -9.62 8.38
C SER A 151 -13.76 -9.81 8.56
N HIS A 152 -13.16 -9.04 9.45
CA HIS A 152 -11.77 -9.22 9.85
C HIS A 152 -11.59 -10.49 10.71
N SER A 153 -10.40 -11.05 10.70
CA SER A 153 -10.02 -12.10 11.64
C SER A 153 -8.87 -11.65 12.54
N GLY A 154 -8.67 -12.35 13.63
CA GLY A 154 -7.55 -12.11 14.57
C GLY A 154 -6.24 -12.80 14.13
N THR A 155 -6.15 -13.24 12.89
CA THR A 155 -4.93 -13.88 12.38
C THR A 155 -3.82 -12.84 12.25
N PRO A 156 -2.60 -13.11 12.76
CA PRO A 156 -1.46 -12.23 12.57
C PRO A 156 -1.17 -11.99 11.08
N VAL A 157 -0.84 -10.76 10.73
CA VAL A 157 -0.41 -10.40 9.38
C VAL A 157 1.11 -10.36 9.29
N ILE A 158 1.63 -10.63 8.10
CA ILE A 158 3.07 -10.64 7.86
C ILE A 158 3.55 -9.21 7.68
N LEU A 159 4.72 -8.89 8.25
CA LEU A 159 5.45 -7.67 7.97
C LEU A 159 6.77 -8.03 7.28
N TYR A 160 6.99 -7.43 6.12
CA TYR A 160 8.26 -7.48 5.41
C TYR A 160 8.95 -6.13 5.55
N ALA A 161 10.27 -6.14 5.73
CA ALA A 161 11.09 -4.94 5.75
C ALA A 161 12.30 -5.11 4.84
N TYR A 162 12.63 -4.06 4.08
CA TYR A 162 13.73 -4.06 3.13
C TYR A 162 14.49 -2.73 3.17
N GLY A 163 15.81 -2.78 3.03
CA GLY A 163 16.67 -1.61 2.96
C GLY A 163 17.18 -1.15 4.32
N ALA A 164 17.32 0.17 4.49
CA ALA A 164 17.98 0.76 5.64
C ALA A 164 17.21 0.50 6.95
N GLY A 165 17.83 -0.12 7.93
CA GLY A 165 17.24 -0.40 9.23
C GLY A 165 16.20 -1.52 9.26
N ALA A 166 16.05 -2.28 8.17
CA ALA A 166 15.09 -3.39 8.06
C ALA A 166 15.22 -4.43 9.19
N TYR A 167 16.42 -4.65 9.71
CA TYR A 167 16.68 -5.61 10.80
C TYR A 167 15.94 -5.28 12.11
N ASN A 168 15.47 -4.03 12.29
CA ASN A 168 14.68 -3.63 13.46
C ASN A 168 13.25 -4.20 13.44
N PHE A 169 12.78 -4.69 12.29
CA PHE A 169 11.41 -5.16 12.08
C PHE A 169 11.35 -6.68 12.00
N SER A 170 11.97 -7.37 12.94
CA SER A 170 12.02 -8.83 12.96
C SER A 170 11.28 -9.41 14.17
N GLY A 171 10.74 -10.62 14.02
CA GLY A 171 10.02 -11.31 15.08
C GLY A 171 8.51 -11.02 15.08
N VAL A 172 7.86 -11.30 16.20
CA VAL A 172 6.44 -11.01 16.42
C VAL A 172 6.36 -9.73 17.25
N ILE A 173 5.74 -8.72 16.70
CA ILE A 173 5.63 -7.39 17.32
C ILE A 173 4.17 -6.93 17.33
N GLU A 174 3.82 -6.09 18.27
CA GLU A 174 2.53 -5.41 18.30
C GLU A 174 2.46 -4.36 17.18
N ASN A 175 1.28 -4.15 16.58
CA ASN A 175 1.11 -3.18 15.50
C ASN A 175 1.52 -1.76 15.91
N THR A 176 1.32 -1.38 17.17
CA THR A 176 1.72 -0.08 17.73
C THR A 176 3.25 0.10 17.79
N GLU A 177 4.02 -1.00 17.81
CA GLU A 177 5.48 -0.95 17.81
C GLU A 177 6.06 -0.49 16.48
N VAL A 178 5.36 -0.76 15.37
CA VAL A 178 5.76 -0.29 14.03
C VAL A 178 5.93 1.23 14.02
N PHE A 179 5.01 1.97 14.65
CA PHE A 179 5.12 3.43 14.77
C PHE A 179 6.38 3.85 15.53
N ARG A 180 6.69 3.18 16.66
CA ARG A 180 7.86 3.52 17.49
C ARG A 180 9.16 3.28 16.74
N LEU A 181 9.25 2.15 16.02
CA LEU A 181 10.43 1.80 15.24
C LEU A 181 10.65 2.79 14.09
N ILE A 182 9.59 3.13 13.34
CA ILE A 182 9.66 4.14 12.28
C ILE A 182 10.08 5.50 12.84
N LYS A 183 9.47 5.94 13.93
CA LYS A 183 9.81 7.20 14.57
C LYS A 183 11.28 7.26 15.00
N ALA A 184 11.79 6.18 15.60
CA ALA A 184 13.19 6.09 16.03
C ALA A 184 14.17 6.26 14.84
N LEU A 185 13.84 5.65 13.69
CA LEU A 185 14.68 5.75 12.49
C LEU A 185 14.60 7.12 11.82
N LEU A 186 13.42 7.75 11.78
CA LEU A 186 13.22 9.01 11.08
C LEU A 186 13.62 10.25 11.89
N ILE A 187 13.42 10.23 13.19
CA ILE A 187 13.48 11.44 14.03
C ILE A 187 14.66 11.37 15.01
N ASP A 188 14.87 10.22 15.66
CA ASP A 188 15.81 10.11 16.76
C ASP A 188 17.28 9.96 16.29
N GLN A 189 17.51 9.57 15.04
CA GLN A 189 18.86 9.52 14.45
C GLN A 189 19.36 10.87 13.89
N GLN A 190 18.53 11.90 13.91
CA GLN A 190 18.93 13.26 13.46
C GLN A 190 19.53 14.11 14.59
N LYS A 191 19.79 13.52 15.75
CA LYS A 191 20.51 14.14 16.86
C LYS A 191 21.93 13.63 16.92
#